data_65a3c16901210f872ba1dde55a7e0bae
#
_entry.id   65a3c16901210f872ba1dde55a7e0bae
#
_cell.length_a   1.000
_cell.length_b   1.000
_cell.length_c   1.000
_cell.angle_alpha   90.00
_cell.angle_beta   90.00
_cell.angle_gamma   90.00
#
_symmetry.space_group_name_H-M   'P 1'
#
loop_
_entity.id
_entity.type
_entity.pdbx_description
1 polymer ?
#
loop_
_entity_poly.entity_id
_entity_poly.type
_entity_poly.pdbx_seq_one_letter_code
_entity_poly.pdbx_strand_id
1 'polypeptide(L)'
;MYEAKTVIISTGVVAGRPFPGEDENLGSGVSYCATCDAALYKGKEAVVIGYSKSKEEDALFLAENADKVTYVALYKDVSELADNIEVITGNVPKEIIREGDKMTLVTNKDRFTADGIFILRDVLSAEKLVPGLLMEDGHIAVGRDMSTNIEGVFACGDVTGKPYQYIKAAGEGNVAALSAISYLTVKR
;
A
#
# COMPACT_ATOMS: atom_id res chain seq x y z
N MET A 1 -7.75 9.23 -26.21
CA MET A 1 -8.02 7.77 -26.26
C MET A 1 -6.78 7.13 -26.84
N TYR A 2 -6.28 6.05 -26.23
CA TYR A 2 -5.11 5.30 -26.74
C TYR A 2 -5.59 3.92 -27.17
N GLU A 3 -5.05 3.40 -28.27
CA GLU A 3 -5.29 2.05 -28.76
C GLU A 3 -3.99 1.26 -28.60
N ALA A 4 -4.09 0.02 -28.11
CA ALA A 4 -2.96 -0.87 -27.94
C ALA A 4 -3.37 -2.31 -28.25
N LYS A 5 -2.41 -3.10 -28.76
CA LYS A 5 -2.62 -4.53 -29.02
C LYS A 5 -2.50 -5.38 -27.74
N THR A 6 -1.84 -4.87 -26.72
CA THR A 6 -1.71 -5.50 -25.41
C THR A 6 -1.55 -4.43 -24.34
N VAL A 7 -1.92 -4.77 -23.10
CA VAL A 7 -1.84 -3.89 -21.93
C VAL A 7 -1.20 -4.66 -20.78
N ILE A 8 -0.29 -4.03 -20.05
CA ILE A 8 0.26 -4.55 -18.79
C ILE A 8 -0.19 -3.63 -17.68
N ILE A 9 -0.92 -4.16 -16.69
CA ILE A 9 -1.39 -3.43 -15.51
C ILE A 9 -0.36 -3.62 -14.41
N SER A 10 0.31 -2.53 -14.01
CA SER A 10 1.33 -2.52 -12.96
C SER A 10 1.13 -1.34 -11.99
N THR A 11 -0.11 -1.06 -11.65
CA THR A 11 -0.53 0.14 -10.90
C THR A 11 -0.23 0.08 -9.42
N GLY A 12 0.26 -1.06 -8.93
CA GLY A 12 0.48 -1.26 -7.49
C GLY A 12 -0.82 -1.26 -6.70
N VAL A 13 -0.70 -0.96 -5.41
CA VAL A 13 -1.80 -1.07 -4.43
C VAL A 13 -2.07 0.23 -3.66
N VAL A 14 -1.36 1.31 -3.95
CA VAL A 14 -1.55 2.60 -3.26
C VAL A 14 -2.70 3.37 -3.89
N ALA A 15 -3.69 3.71 -3.09
CA ALA A 15 -4.85 4.49 -3.49
C ALA A 15 -4.90 5.84 -2.75
N GLY A 16 -5.36 6.88 -3.45
CA GLY A 16 -5.66 8.19 -2.89
C GLY A 16 -4.63 9.27 -3.26
N ARG A 17 -4.98 10.52 -2.94
CA ARG A 17 -4.05 11.65 -3.09
C ARG A 17 -3.13 11.68 -1.89
N PRO A 18 -1.82 11.92 -2.10
CA PRO A 18 -0.90 12.12 -0.98
C PRO A 18 -1.31 13.37 -0.16
N PHE A 19 -1.02 13.34 1.13
CA PHE A 19 -1.12 14.51 1.99
C PHE A 19 0.04 15.47 1.69
N PRO A 20 -0.12 16.78 1.92
CA PRO A 20 1.02 17.69 1.96
C PRO A 20 2.12 17.12 2.88
N GLY A 21 3.36 17.09 2.43
CA GLY A 21 4.50 16.54 3.16
C GLY A 21 4.67 15.03 3.09
N GLU A 22 3.77 14.29 2.46
CA GLU A 22 3.86 12.83 2.34
C GLU A 22 4.95 12.41 1.36
N ASP A 23 4.88 12.89 0.12
CA ASP A 23 5.82 12.52 -0.95
C ASP A 23 7.25 12.98 -0.65
N GLU A 24 7.40 14.16 -0.04
CA GLU A 24 8.71 14.73 0.32
C GLU A 24 9.42 13.92 1.41
N ASN A 25 8.66 13.20 2.24
CA ASN A 25 9.19 12.40 3.35
C ASN A 25 9.13 10.89 3.12
N LEU A 26 8.63 10.45 1.98
CA LEU A 26 8.54 9.02 1.65
C LEU A 26 9.93 8.37 1.61
N GLY A 27 10.09 7.25 2.32
CA GLY A 27 11.38 6.57 2.53
C GLY A 27 12.33 7.29 3.50
N SER A 28 11.90 8.43 4.06
CA SER A 28 12.69 9.23 4.99
C SER A 28 11.84 9.69 6.18
N GLY A 29 11.09 8.78 6.80
CA GLY A 29 10.17 9.03 7.91
C GLY A 29 8.70 8.77 7.58
N VAL A 30 8.34 8.64 6.32
CA VAL A 30 7.03 8.16 5.86
C VAL A 30 7.20 6.82 5.15
N SER A 31 6.33 5.86 5.44
CA SER A 31 6.31 4.54 4.81
C SER A 31 4.87 4.13 4.44
N TYR A 32 4.75 3.27 3.42
CA TYR A 32 3.51 2.61 3.02
C TYR A 32 3.48 1.12 3.37
N CYS A 33 4.55 0.58 3.95
CA CYS A 33 4.73 -0.85 4.14
C CYS A 33 5.23 -1.14 5.57
N ALA A 34 4.34 -1.58 6.45
CA ALA A 34 4.72 -1.96 7.81
C ALA A 34 5.70 -3.15 7.81
N THR A 35 5.42 -4.19 7.04
CA THR A 35 6.25 -5.40 6.97
C THR A 35 7.65 -5.16 6.36
N CYS A 36 7.80 -4.10 5.54
CA CYS A 36 9.10 -3.73 4.97
C CYS A 36 9.99 -3.01 5.99
N ASP A 37 9.41 -2.10 6.75
CA ASP A 37 10.15 -1.10 7.51
C ASP A 37 10.04 -1.24 9.04
N ALA A 38 9.19 -2.15 9.57
CA ALA A 38 8.98 -2.30 11.02
C ALA A 38 10.29 -2.50 11.80
N ALA A 39 11.24 -3.26 11.25
CA ALA A 39 12.52 -3.52 11.90
C ALA A 39 13.36 -2.25 12.16
N LEU A 40 13.14 -1.17 11.40
CA LEU A 40 13.78 0.13 11.58
C LEU A 40 13.23 0.91 12.78
N TYR A 41 12.10 0.47 13.32
CA TYR A 41 11.39 1.13 14.42
C TYR A 41 11.58 0.44 15.78
N LYS A 42 12.52 -0.47 15.89
CA LYS A 42 12.89 -1.07 17.17
C LYS A 42 13.36 -0.01 18.16
N GLY A 43 12.68 0.10 19.30
CA GLY A 43 12.95 1.11 20.34
C GLY A 43 12.50 2.52 19.94
N LYS A 44 11.55 2.65 19.02
CA LYS A 44 11.04 3.93 18.52
C LYS A 44 9.51 3.97 18.58
N GLU A 45 8.97 5.17 18.38
CA GLU A 45 7.53 5.41 18.29
C GLU A 45 7.10 5.58 16.83
N ALA A 46 5.91 5.11 16.49
CA ALA A 46 5.34 5.27 15.16
C ALA A 46 3.89 5.76 15.21
N VAL A 47 3.50 6.56 14.21
CA VAL A 47 2.10 6.85 13.91
C VAL A 47 1.67 6.01 12.73
N VAL A 48 0.51 5.39 12.81
CA VAL A 48 -0.11 4.62 11.73
C VAL A 48 -1.44 5.26 11.34
N ILE A 49 -1.64 5.51 10.05
CA ILE A 49 -2.93 5.92 9.49
C ILE A 49 -3.56 4.69 8.84
N GLY A 50 -4.58 4.13 9.47
CA GLY A 50 -5.31 2.95 8.99
C GLY A 50 -6.60 3.34 8.28
N TYR A 51 -6.74 2.97 7.01
CA TYR A 51 -7.91 3.30 6.19
C TYR A 51 -9.04 2.29 6.34
N SER A 52 -8.74 1.07 6.74
CA SER A 52 -9.72 0.00 6.94
C SER A 52 -9.29 -0.99 8.01
N LYS A 53 -10.21 -1.85 8.42
CA LYS A 53 -9.96 -2.91 9.41
C LYS A 53 -8.85 -3.88 9.01
N SER A 54 -8.67 -4.14 7.71
CA SER A 54 -7.59 -5.01 7.21
C SER A 54 -6.19 -4.49 7.52
N LYS A 55 -6.05 -3.20 7.93
CA LYS A 55 -4.76 -2.56 8.29
C LYS A 55 -4.39 -2.74 9.76
N GLU A 56 -5.26 -3.33 10.56
CA GLU A 56 -4.98 -3.66 11.95
C GLU A 56 -3.85 -4.68 12.07
N GLU A 57 -3.79 -5.69 11.18
CA GLU A 57 -2.71 -6.68 11.14
C GLU A 57 -1.34 -6.03 10.88
N ASP A 58 -1.30 -5.08 9.96
CA ASP A 58 -0.07 -4.31 9.67
C ASP A 58 0.38 -3.47 10.88
N ALA A 59 -0.59 -2.89 11.62
CA ALA A 59 -0.30 -2.13 12.84
C ALA A 59 0.18 -3.02 13.99
N LEU A 60 -0.43 -4.21 14.16
CA LEU A 60 0.02 -5.22 15.12
C LEU A 60 1.45 -5.67 14.83
N PHE A 61 1.76 -5.96 13.56
CA PHE A 61 3.12 -6.34 13.15
C PHE A 61 4.14 -5.24 13.44
N LEU A 62 3.78 -3.96 13.20
CA LEU A 62 4.65 -2.83 13.55
C LEU A 62 4.86 -2.74 15.07
N ALA A 63 3.82 -2.96 15.86
CA ALA A 63 3.86 -2.90 17.33
C ALA A 63 4.72 -4.00 17.97
N GLU A 64 5.00 -5.11 17.28
CA GLU A 64 5.97 -6.11 17.71
C GLU A 64 7.41 -5.57 17.76
N ASN A 65 7.69 -4.51 17.02
CA ASN A 65 9.02 -3.91 16.90
C ASN A 65 9.10 -2.53 17.57
N ALA A 66 8.06 -1.71 17.44
CA ALA A 66 8.01 -0.36 17.98
C ALA A 66 7.68 -0.37 19.47
N ASP A 67 8.23 0.59 20.22
CA ASP A 67 7.90 0.77 21.64
C ASP A 67 6.47 1.26 21.84
N LYS A 68 6.01 2.14 20.95
CA LYS A 68 4.64 2.67 20.94
C LYS A 68 4.15 2.89 19.52
N VAL A 69 2.89 2.56 19.26
CA VAL A 69 2.18 2.86 18.01
C VAL A 69 0.96 3.72 18.32
N THR A 70 0.83 4.87 17.67
CA THR A 70 -0.41 5.66 17.66
C THR A 70 -1.18 5.34 16.39
N TYR A 71 -2.28 4.58 16.51
CA TYR A 71 -3.09 4.12 15.39
C TYR A 71 -4.27 5.05 15.13
N VAL A 72 -4.18 5.89 14.11
CA VAL A 72 -5.24 6.80 13.66
C VAL A 72 -6.14 6.06 12.69
N ALA A 73 -7.28 5.56 13.18
CA ALA A 73 -8.24 4.82 12.38
C ALA A 73 -9.20 5.78 11.64
N LEU A 74 -9.29 5.63 10.32
CA LEU A 74 -10.21 6.39 9.46
C LEU A 74 -11.53 5.64 9.22
N TYR A 75 -11.79 4.60 9.96
CA TYR A 75 -12.99 3.76 9.90
C TYR A 75 -13.57 3.58 11.31
N LYS A 76 -14.73 2.95 11.38
CA LYS A 76 -15.40 2.59 12.64
C LYS A 76 -15.11 1.13 13.00
N ASP A 77 -15.45 0.77 14.23
CA ASP A 77 -15.42 -0.62 14.73
C ASP A 77 -13.98 -1.21 14.73
N VAL A 78 -13.04 -0.42 15.27
CA VAL A 78 -11.66 -0.87 15.50
C VAL A 78 -11.67 -2.00 16.53
N SER A 79 -10.91 -3.06 16.25
CA SER A 79 -10.75 -4.20 17.15
C SER A 79 -9.96 -3.80 18.40
N GLU A 80 -9.98 -4.64 19.41
CA GLU A 80 -9.02 -4.55 20.52
C GLU A 80 -7.62 -4.90 19.99
N LEU A 81 -6.69 -3.95 20.12
CA LEU A 81 -5.33 -4.08 19.63
C LEU A 81 -4.36 -4.33 20.81
N ALA A 82 -3.06 -4.43 20.52
CA ALA A 82 -2.04 -4.66 21.55
C ALA A 82 -1.91 -3.47 22.52
N ASP A 83 -1.44 -3.72 23.74
CA ASP A 83 -1.33 -2.73 24.84
C ASP A 83 -0.46 -1.51 24.47
N ASN A 84 0.53 -1.68 23.58
CA ASN A 84 1.39 -0.60 23.12
C ASN A 84 0.83 0.14 21.87
N ILE A 85 -0.42 -0.13 21.49
CA ILE A 85 -1.14 0.58 20.41
C ILE A 85 -2.20 1.48 21.02
N GLU A 86 -1.99 2.79 20.93
CA GLU A 86 -2.99 3.80 21.26
C GLU A 86 -3.91 4.06 20.07
N VAL A 87 -5.20 3.71 20.19
CA VAL A 87 -6.18 3.87 19.10
C VAL A 87 -6.83 5.26 19.16
N ILE A 88 -6.74 5.98 18.06
CA ILE A 88 -7.32 7.32 17.87
C ILE A 88 -8.39 7.24 16.77
N THR A 89 -9.61 7.67 17.08
CA THR A 89 -10.72 7.70 16.12
C THR A 89 -11.25 9.11 15.91
N GLY A 90 -11.89 9.34 14.75
CA GLY A 90 -12.53 10.63 14.43
C GLY A 90 -11.55 11.77 14.17
N ASN A 91 -10.29 11.46 13.96
CA ASN A 91 -9.26 12.35 13.47
C ASN A 91 -9.10 12.19 11.95
N VAL A 92 -9.03 13.30 11.22
CA VAL A 92 -8.85 13.31 9.77
C VAL A 92 -7.48 13.91 9.44
N PRO A 93 -6.56 13.14 8.82
CA PRO A 93 -5.25 13.64 8.41
C PRO A 93 -5.35 14.85 7.47
N LYS A 94 -4.46 15.80 7.62
CA LYS A 94 -4.37 17.01 6.78
C LYS A 94 -3.02 17.17 6.14
N GLU A 95 -1.95 17.03 6.91
CA GLU A 95 -0.58 17.22 6.45
C GLU A 95 0.40 16.44 7.32
N ILE A 96 1.59 16.24 6.81
CA ILE A 96 2.72 15.63 7.48
C ILE A 96 3.87 16.65 7.50
N ILE A 97 4.41 16.89 8.68
CA ILE A 97 5.47 17.87 8.89
C ILE A 97 6.68 17.17 9.48
N ARG A 98 7.87 17.48 8.98
CA ARG A 98 9.12 17.09 9.63
C ARG A 98 9.52 18.13 10.66
N GLU A 99 9.70 17.71 11.90
CA GLU A 99 10.15 18.53 13.02
C GLU A 99 11.47 17.97 13.57
N GLY A 100 12.59 18.42 13.02
CA GLY A 100 13.92 17.85 13.34
C GLY A 100 14.01 16.39 12.85
N ASP A 101 14.31 15.48 13.79
CA ASP A 101 14.40 14.05 13.53
C ASP A 101 13.05 13.30 13.64
N LYS A 102 11.98 14.01 14.00
CA LYS A 102 10.64 13.45 14.17
C LYS A 102 9.71 13.86 13.03
N MET A 103 8.67 13.05 12.87
CA MET A 103 7.56 13.30 11.95
C MET A 103 6.30 13.62 12.75
N THR A 104 5.57 14.63 12.31
CA THR A 104 4.30 15.03 12.94
C THR A 104 3.16 14.90 11.96
N LEU A 105 2.18 14.07 12.30
CA LEU A 105 0.88 14.02 11.63
C LEU A 105 -0.01 15.12 12.20
N VAL A 106 -0.43 16.06 11.37
CA VAL A 106 -1.44 17.06 11.70
C VAL A 106 -2.80 16.58 11.23
N THR A 107 -3.77 16.59 12.13
CA THR A 107 -5.16 16.23 11.83
C THR A 107 -6.08 17.45 11.99
N ASN A 108 -7.37 17.25 11.79
CA ASN A 108 -8.38 18.29 12.03
C ASN A 108 -8.57 18.62 13.52
N LYS A 109 -8.06 17.80 14.45
CA LYS A 109 -8.23 17.98 15.90
C LYS A 109 -6.90 18.07 16.65
N ASP A 110 -5.99 17.15 16.35
CA ASP A 110 -4.79 16.89 17.13
C ASP A 110 -3.54 16.83 16.25
N ARG A 111 -2.38 16.75 16.92
CA ARG A 111 -1.07 16.53 16.32
C ARG A 111 -0.43 15.32 16.99
N PHE A 112 0.15 14.43 16.18
CA PHE A 112 0.83 13.22 16.67
C PHE A 112 2.26 13.21 16.15
N THR A 113 3.23 13.23 17.07
CA THR A 113 4.66 13.26 16.73
C THR A 113 5.30 11.92 17.08
N ALA A 114 6.07 11.35 16.16
CA ALA A 114 6.76 10.07 16.33
C ALA A 114 8.05 10.03 15.49
N ASP A 115 8.78 8.93 15.53
CA ASP A 115 9.97 8.70 14.70
C ASP A 115 9.61 8.48 13.22
N GLY A 116 8.39 8.06 12.95
CA GLY A 116 7.88 7.94 11.59
C GLY A 116 6.38 7.72 11.50
N ILE A 117 5.88 7.83 10.28
CA ILE A 117 4.46 7.72 9.96
C ILE A 117 4.25 6.63 8.90
N PHE A 118 3.37 5.68 9.18
CA PHE A 118 2.94 4.64 8.26
C PHE A 118 1.55 4.98 7.72
N ILE A 119 1.41 5.03 6.40
CA ILE A 119 0.15 5.35 5.75
C ILE A 119 -0.37 4.10 5.05
N LEU A 120 -1.26 3.39 5.71
CA LEU A 120 -1.78 2.10 5.27
C LEU A 120 -3.14 2.29 4.58
N ARG A 121 -3.07 2.65 3.28
CA ARG A 121 -4.26 2.86 2.44
C ARG A 121 -4.82 1.55 1.92
N ASP A 122 -6.11 1.58 1.58
CA ASP A 122 -6.74 0.51 0.81
C ASP A 122 -6.34 0.59 -0.66
N VAL A 123 -6.34 -0.57 -1.30
CA VAL A 123 -6.06 -0.71 -2.73
C VAL A 123 -7.22 -0.10 -3.54
N LEU A 124 -6.90 0.63 -4.60
CA LEU A 124 -7.89 0.88 -5.66
C LEU A 124 -8.20 -0.46 -6.34
N SER A 125 -9.46 -0.87 -6.32
CA SER A 125 -9.88 -2.06 -7.05
C SER A 125 -9.50 -1.92 -8.53
N ALA A 126 -8.66 -2.81 -9.01
CA ALA A 126 -8.24 -2.86 -10.42
C ALA A 126 -9.43 -3.12 -11.36
N GLU A 127 -10.51 -3.71 -10.85
CA GLU A 127 -11.79 -3.88 -11.56
C GLU A 127 -12.38 -2.55 -12.04
N LYS A 128 -12.14 -1.45 -11.28
CA LYS A 128 -12.55 -0.10 -11.70
C LYS A 128 -11.70 0.46 -12.85
N LEU A 129 -10.48 -0.04 -13.02
CA LEU A 129 -9.60 0.37 -14.11
C LEU A 129 -9.92 -0.37 -15.41
N VAL A 130 -10.17 -1.67 -15.31
CA VAL A 130 -10.51 -2.53 -16.45
C VAL A 130 -11.71 -3.41 -16.06
N PRO A 131 -12.91 -3.04 -16.44
CA PRO A 131 -14.12 -3.82 -16.15
C PRO A 131 -14.02 -5.26 -16.69
N GLY A 132 -14.45 -6.22 -15.91
CA GLY A 132 -14.47 -7.64 -16.27
C GLY A 132 -13.18 -8.41 -15.94
N LEU A 133 -12.21 -7.79 -15.28
CA LEU A 133 -11.08 -8.52 -14.69
C LEU A 133 -11.57 -9.46 -13.58
N LEU A 134 -11.05 -10.70 -13.58
CA LEU A 134 -11.22 -11.58 -12.43
C LEU A 134 -10.35 -11.11 -11.29
N MET A 135 -10.97 -11.03 -10.11
CA MET A 135 -10.31 -10.62 -8.87
C MET A 135 -10.27 -11.79 -7.89
N GLU A 136 -9.16 -11.94 -7.20
CA GLU A 136 -8.96 -12.90 -6.10
C GLU A 136 -8.37 -12.13 -4.91
N ASP A 137 -8.98 -12.21 -3.74
CA ASP A 137 -8.59 -11.48 -2.52
C ASP A 137 -8.32 -9.98 -2.73
N GLY A 138 -9.13 -9.32 -3.59
CA GLY A 138 -8.99 -7.90 -3.90
C GLY A 138 -7.88 -7.54 -4.90
N HIS A 139 -7.21 -8.52 -5.49
CA HIS A 139 -6.13 -8.36 -6.46
C HIS A 139 -6.52 -8.96 -7.82
N ILE A 140 -5.79 -8.59 -8.88
CA ILE A 140 -6.02 -9.17 -10.20
C ILE A 140 -5.55 -10.62 -10.21
N ALA A 141 -6.45 -11.56 -10.49
CA ALA A 141 -6.09 -12.95 -10.69
C ALA A 141 -5.27 -13.11 -11.99
N VAL A 142 -4.09 -13.72 -11.88
CA VAL A 142 -3.18 -13.94 -13.00
C VAL A 142 -2.68 -15.38 -13.07
N GLY A 143 -2.41 -15.84 -14.29
CA GLY A 143 -1.69 -17.07 -14.52
C GLY A 143 -0.18 -16.96 -14.21
N ARG A 144 0.56 -18.07 -14.31
CA ARG A 144 2.02 -18.08 -14.12
C ARG A 144 2.78 -17.20 -15.12
N ASP A 145 2.20 -16.94 -16.27
CA ASP A 145 2.68 -16.08 -17.33
C ASP A 145 2.21 -14.62 -17.19
N MET A 146 1.62 -14.29 -16.04
CA MET A 146 1.04 -12.97 -15.74
C MET A 146 -0.13 -12.58 -16.67
N SER A 147 -0.73 -13.53 -17.40
CA SER A 147 -1.95 -13.29 -18.16
C SER A 147 -3.15 -13.17 -17.23
N THR A 148 -4.07 -12.26 -17.55
CA THR A 148 -5.39 -12.16 -16.91
C THR A 148 -6.43 -13.01 -17.65
N ASN A 149 -7.67 -12.99 -17.18
CA ASN A 149 -8.79 -13.59 -17.90
C ASN A 149 -9.19 -12.85 -19.21
N ILE A 150 -8.65 -11.64 -19.41
CA ILE A 150 -8.91 -10.84 -20.62
C ILE A 150 -7.74 -11.01 -21.58
N GLU A 151 -8.03 -11.50 -22.79
CA GLU A 151 -7.02 -11.76 -23.80
C GLU A 151 -6.21 -10.50 -24.15
N GLY A 152 -4.87 -10.62 -24.16
CA GLY A 152 -3.96 -9.52 -24.42
C GLY A 152 -3.75 -8.55 -23.25
N VAL A 153 -4.38 -8.82 -22.10
CA VAL A 153 -4.19 -8.05 -20.87
C VAL A 153 -3.41 -8.87 -19.86
N PHE A 154 -2.33 -8.30 -19.36
CA PHE A 154 -1.43 -8.87 -18.36
C PHE A 154 -1.43 -7.98 -17.12
N ALA A 155 -1.07 -8.54 -15.96
CA ALA A 155 -0.88 -7.75 -14.75
C ALA A 155 0.33 -8.25 -13.96
N CYS A 156 1.01 -7.35 -13.23
CA CYS A 156 2.21 -7.69 -12.47
C CYS A 156 2.44 -6.73 -11.29
N GLY A 157 3.23 -7.16 -10.35
CA GLY A 157 3.57 -6.40 -9.14
C GLY A 157 2.48 -6.51 -8.07
N ASP A 158 2.42 -5.52 -7.19
CA ASP A 158 1.56 -5.58 -6.01
C ASP A 158 0.07 -5.70 -6.33
N VAL A 159 -0.34 -5.23 -7.51
CA VAL A 159 -1.74 -5.35 -7.99
C VAL A 159 -2.20 -6.80 -8.18
N THR A 160 -1.27 -7.76 -8.25
CA THR A 160 -1.54 -9.20 -8.37
C THR A 160 -1.53 -9.95 -7.04
N GLY A 161 -1.23 -9.28 -5.93
CA GLY A 161 -1.28 -9.86 -4.59
C GLY A 161 -0.01 -9.73 -3.75
N LYS A 162 -0.10 -10.19 -2.51
CA LYS A 162 1.04 -10.25 -1.56
C LYS A 162 2.07 -11.33 -1.99
N PRO A 163 3.34 -11.21 -1.53
CA PRO A 163 3.89 -10.13 -0.71
C PRO A 163 4.17 -8.87 -1.53
N TYR A 164 3.97 -7.69 -0.93
CA TYR A 164 4.24 -6.40 -1.58
C TYR A 164 5.75 -6.11 -1.50
N GLN A 165 6.49 -6.64 -2.45
CA GLN A 165 7.95 -6.61 -2.47
C GLN A 165 8.45 -6.20 -3.85
N TYR A 166 9.41 -5.27 -3.89
CA TYR A 166 9.99 -4.78 -5.14
C TYR A 166 10.62 -5.90 -5.97
N ILE A 167 11.20 -6.93 -5.34
CA ILE A 167 11.81 -8.06 -6.05
C ILE A 167 10.74 -8.94 -6.72
N LYS A 168 9.56 -9.14 -6.07
CA LYS A 168 8.41 -9.80 -6.67
C LYS A 168 7.90 -9.00 -7.86
N ALA A 169 7.70 -7.69 -7.68
CA ALA A 169 7.22 -6.79 -8.73
C ALA A 169 8.16 -6.78 -9.94
N ALA A 170 9.49 -6.78 -9.72
CA ALA A 170 10.48 -6.85 -10.78
C ALA A 170 10.43 -8.20 -11.53
N GLY A 171 10.34 -9.31 -10.81
CA GLY A 171 10.24 -10.66 -11.38
C GLY A 171 8.97 -10.83 -12.22
N GLU A 172 7.82 -10.47 -11.66
CA GLU A 172 6.54 -10.53 -12.39
C GLU A 172 6.48 -9.58 -13.58
N GLY A 173 7.06 -8.38 -13.46
CA GLY A 173 7.18 -7.42 -14.55
C GLY A 173 7.97 -7.98 -15.74
N ASN A 174 9.07 -8.70 -15.47
CA ASN A 174 9.83 -9.39 -16.51
C ASN A 174 9.00 -10.48 -17.18
N VAL A 175 8.27 -11.31 -16.41
CA VAL A 175 7.41 -12.35 -16.96
C VAL A 175 6.30 -11.74 -17.81
N ALA A 176 5.59 -10.72 -17.31
CA ALA A 176 4.50 -10.05 -18.04
C ALA A 176 4.98 -9.45 -19.36
N ALA A 177 6.17 -8.82 -19.37
CA ALA A 177 6.73 -8.24 -20.58
C ALA A 177 7.05 -9.31 -21.65
N LEU A 178 7.68 -10.42 -21.26
CA LEU A 178 7.98 -11.54 -22.17
C LEU A 178 6.71 -12.21 -22.69
N SER A 179 5.70 -12.36 -21.86
CA SER A 179 4.39 -12.92 -22.24
C SER A 179 3.65 -12.02 -23.23
N ALA A 180 3.67 -10.69 -23.00
CA ALA A 180 3.10 -9.72 -23.93
C ALA A 180 3.80 -9.74 -25.29
N ILE A 181 5.15 -9.85 -25.31
CA ILE A 181 5.92 -9.99 -26.57
C ILE A 181 5.53 -11.29 -27.30
N SER A 182 5.45 -12.40 -26.57
CA SER A 182 5.03 -13.69 -27.14
C SER A 182 3.63 -13.60 -27.77
N TYR A 183 2.67 -13.02 -27.04
CA TYR A 183 1.32 -12.78 -27.53
C TYR A 183 1.30 -11.96 -28.84
N LEU A 184 2.05 -10.88 -28.90
CA LEU A 184 2.16 -10.03 -30.10
C LEU A 184 2.80 -10.73 -31.29
N THR A 185 3.69 -11.71 -31.03
CA THR A 185 4.39 -12.46 -32.08
C THR A 185 3.48 -13.52 -32.70
N VAL A 186 2.64 -14.17 -31.90
CA VAL A 186 1.70 -15.21 -32.37
C VAL A 186 0.52 -14.62 -33.16
N LYS A 187 0.13 -13.40 -32.82
CA LYS A 187 -1.03 -12.71 -33.47
C LYS A 187 -0.63 -11.80 -34.65
N ARG A 188 0.58 -11.91 -35.15
CA ARG A 188 0.98 -11.32 -36.42
C ARG A 188 0.44 -12.15 -37.56
#